data_063d7b7d0811d4ba4aacd1f4c2c493c9
#
_entry.id   063d7b7d0811d4ba4aacd1f4c2c493c9
#
_cell.length_a   1.000
_cell.length_b   1.000
_cell.length_c   1.000
_cell.angle_alpha   90.00
_cell.angle_beta   90.00
_cell.angle_gamma   90.00
#
_symmetry.space_group_name_H-M   'P 1'
#
loop_
_entity.id
_entity.type
_entity.pdbx_description
1 polymer ?
#
loop_
_entity_poly.entity_id
_entity_poly.type
_entity_poly.pdbx_seq_one_letter_code
_entity_poly.pdbx_strand_id
1 'polypeptide(L)'
;MTATDTFWELVERTAADHPDRLVLADDFGRTLTAAELRDAAESTAAALTADGIGPGTVVTWQLPTTLETMVVMVALARLGAVQNPVLPIWREAELGFVTRQLDTEVLIVPGTWRGYDHVALAKSLAAERDMRIVLIDHSVDPAGPALRLPAGETSVLPPPPTSGDAARWIYYSSGTTAAPKGVRHTDRSVMAGSAGGVRMIGASSDDVNPIPFPVSHIGGAAMLAAGLLTGMRLVLFDTFDPETTPFAIARHRPTLLGTATPFYVAYMAAQRRHGQRPLFPALRACVAGGAPITPELGRRVRETLGVPGIADAVRATSAPVVGVSPIIGGAVVRGMADHCLPAIGVETS
;
A
#
# COMPACT_ATOMS: atom_id res chain seq x y z
N MET A 1 -7.48 -23.56 2.75
CA MET A 1 -7.12 -22.39 3.59
C MET A 1 -8.41 -21.92 4.26
N THR A 2 -8.49 -21.95 5.59
CA THR A 2 -9.54 -21.28 6.34
C THR A 2 -9.52 -19.79 6.00
N ALA A 3 -10.68 -19.20 5.74
CA ALA A 3 -10.77 -17.78 5.44
C ALA A 3 -10.34 -17.00 6.69
N THR A 4 -9.35 -16.12 6.54
CA THR A 4 -9.02 -15.11 7.56
C THR A 4 -10.03 -13.99 7.48
N ASP A 5 -10.52 -13.54 8.62
CA ASP A 5 -11.54 -12.50 8.68
C ASP A 5 -10.93 -11.10 8.73
N THR A 6 -9.80 -10.90 9.44
CA THR A 6 -9.18 -9.59 9.59
C THR A 6 -7.80 -9.54 8.93
N PHE A 7 -7.36 -8.31 8.62
CA PHE A 7 -6.03 -8.08 8.07
C PHE A 7 -4.94 -8.49 9.07
N TRP A 8 -5.18 -8.22 10.37
CA TRP A 8 -4.27 -8.64 11.43
C TRP A 8 -4.15 -10.17 11.54
N GLU A 9 -5.27 -10.90 11.50
CA GLU A 9 -5.24 -12.37 11.51
C GLU A 9 -4.42 -12.96 10.34
N LEU A 10 -4.44 -12.30 9.18
CA LEU A 10 -3.58 -12.70 8.06
C LEU A 10 -2.09 -12.53 8.40
N VAL A 11 -1.71 -11.45 9.09
CA VAL A 11 -0.32 -11.22 9.54
C VAL A 11 0.09 -12.27 10.57
N GLU A 12 -0.73 -12.51 11.60
CA GLU A 12 -0.46 -13.51 12.65
C GLU A 12 -0.28 -14.90 12.06
N ARG A 13 -1.18 -15.31 11.18
CA ARG A 13 -1.10 -16.63 10.56
C ARG A 13 0.14 -16.75 9.68
N THR A 14 0.47 -15.74 8.88
CA THR A 14 1.68 -15.78 8.05
C THR A 14 2.94 -15.89 8.90
N ALA A 15 2.99 -15.15 10.02
CA ALA A 15 4.12 -15.22 10.96
C ALA A 15 4.20 -16.55 11.70
N ALA A 16 3.07 -17.18 12.03
CA ALA A 16 3.04 -18.49 12.67
C ALA A 16 3.44 -19.62 11.72
N ASP A 17 2.90 -19.59 10.48
CA ASP A 17 3.15 -20.65 9.49
C ASP A 17 4.54 -20.55 8.84
N HIS A 18 5.07 -19.33 8.72
CA HIS A 18 6.30 -19.04 7.97
C HIS A 18 7.13 -17.91 8.60
N PRO A 19 7.60 -18.03 9.85
CA PRO A 19 8.22 -16.95 10.61
C PRO A 19 9.42 -16.31 9.90
N ASP A 20 10.28 -17.13 9.29
CA ASP A 20 11.54 -16.70 8.66
C ASP A 20 11.36 -16.24 7.19
N ARG A 21 10.14 -16.23 6.68
CA ARG A 21 9.90 -15.84 5.28
C ARG A 21 10.09 -14.33 5.14
N LEU A 22 10.97 -13.94 4.22
CA LEU A 22 11.16 -12.53 3.84
C LEU A 22 9.92 -12.02 3.09
N VAL A 23 9.18 -11.11 3.70
CA VAL A 23 7.96 -10.52 3.11
C VAL A 23 8.19 -9.11 2.59
N LEU A 24 9.07 -8.34 3.23
CA LEU A 24 9.38 -6.96 2.87
C LEU A 24 10.89 -6.76 2.74
N ALA A 25 11.29 -5.93 1.79
CA ALA A 25 12.63 -5.40 1.64
C ALA A 25 12.57 -3.95 1.18
N ASP A 26 13.64 -3.18 1.32
CA ASP A 26 13.81 -1.87 0.69
C ASP A 26 15.06 -1.82 -0.21
N ASP A 27 15.23 -0.71 -0.93
CA ASP A 27 16.39 -0.53 -1.82
C ASP A 27 17.70 -0.26 -1.06
N PHE A 28 17.63 -0.04 0.27
CA PHE A 28 18.80 0.15 1.15
C PHE A 28 19.32 -1.18 1.73
N GLY A 29 18.66 -2.30 1.43
CA GLY A 29 19.05 -3.63 1.88
C GLY A 29 18.47 -4.04 3.23
N ARG A 30 17.60 -3.23 3.85
CA ARG A 30 16.86 -3.63 5.05
C ARG A 30 15.74 -4.59 4.65
N THR A 31 15.43 -5.53 5.52
CA THR A 31 14.42 -6.56 5.27
C THR A 31 13.59 -6.82 6.50
N LEU A 32 12.39 -7.36 6.30
CA LEU A 32 11.54 -7.90 7.36
C LEU A 32 11.05 -9.29 6.97
N THR A 33 11.23 -10.24 7.87
CA THR A 33 10.53 -11.52 7.84
C THR A 33 9.08 -11.36 8.31
N ALA A 34 8.28 -12.39 8.15
CA ALA A 34 6.89 -12.37 8.63
C ALA A 34 6.81 -12.22 10.17
N ALA A 35 7.70 -12.87 10.90
CA ALA A 35 7.77 -12.73 12.35
C ALA A 35 8.21 -11.32 12.76
N GLU A 36 9.26 -10.78 12.13
CA GLU A 36 9.76 -9.42 12.41
C GLU A 36 8.71 -8.35 12.08
N LEU A 37 7.95 -8.51 11.00
CA LEU A 37 6.84 -7.60 10.66
C LEU A 37 5.75 -7.63 11.75
N ARG A 38 5.33 -8.82 12.21
CA ARG A 38 4.35 -8.97 13.29
C ARG A 38 4.84 -8.31 14.57
N ASP A 39 6.06 -8.64 15.01
CA ASP A 39 6.62 -8.18 16.28
C ASP A 39 6.83 -6.66 16.28
N ALA A 40 7.35 -6.11 15.18
CA ALA A 40 7.49 -4.66 15.00
C ALA A 40 6.13 -3.96 15.02
N ALA A 41 5.10 -4.55 14.37
CA ALA A 41 3.76 -4.00 14.36
C ALA A 41 3.10 -4.02 15.75
N GLU A 42 3.28 -5.08 16.54
CA GLU A 42 2.76 -5.14 17.91
C GLU A 42 3.44 -4.14 18.83
N SER A 43 4.77 -4.04 18.77
CA SER A 43 5.51 -3.05 19.54
C SER A 43 5.12 -1.62 19.18
N THR A 44 4.96 -1.33 17.87
CA THR A 44 4.49 -0.03 17.40
C THR A 44 3.03 0.23 17.79
N ALA A 45 2.15 -0.77 17.69
CA ALA A 45 0.77 -0.67 18.14
C ALA A 45 0.66 -0.35 19.64
N ALA A 46 1.51 -0.96 20.47
CA ALA A 46 1.56 -0.68 21.90
C ALA A 46 1.96 0.78 22.18
N ALA A 47 2.95 1.32 21.46
CA ALA A 47 3.31 2.72 21.58
C ALA A 47 2.17 3.65 21.12
N LEU A 48 1.54 3.34 19.99
CA LEU A 48 0.40 4.12 19.46
C LEU A 48 -0.83 4.06 20.40
N THR A 49 -0.99 2.98 21.16
CA THR A 49 -2.03 2.90 22.20
C THR A 49 -1.80 3.92 23.30
N ALA A 50 -0.54 4.16 23.70
CA ALA A 50 -0.19 5.21 24.67
C ALA A 50 -0.51 6.61 24.12
N ASP A 51 -0.43 6.81 22.81
CA ASP A 51 -0.89 8.03 22.13
C ASP A 51 -2.43 8.07 21.96
N GLY A 52 -3.17 7.13 22.56
CA GLY A 52 -4.63 7.06 22.56
C GLY A 52 -5.24 6.54 21.25
N ILE A 53 -4.48 5.82 20.43
CA ILE A 53 -5.01 5.15 19.23
C ILE A 53 -5.54 3.77 19.63
N GLY A 54 -6.77 3.48 19.28
CA GLY A 54 -7.44 2.23 19.59
C GLY A 54 -8.52 1.86 18.57
N PRO A 55 -9.38 0.89 18.91
CA PRO A 55 -10.45 0.45 18.02
C PRO A 55 -11.37 1.60 17.60
N GLY A 56 -11.52 1.82 16.29
CA GLY A 56 -12.38 2.84 15.73
C GLY A 56 -11.79 4.25 15.67
N THR A 57 -10.63 4.53 16.30
CA THR A 57 -9.94 5.82 16.16
C THR A 57 -9.66 6.13 14.69
N VAL A 58 -10.05 7.31 14.24
CA VAL A 58 -9.84 7.76 12.86
C VAL A 58 -8.44 8.35 12.71
N VAL A 59 -7.59 7.62 12.01
CA VAL A 59 -6.18 7.96 11.79
C VAL A 59 -5.94 8.30 10.32
N THR A 60 -5.65 9.56 10.03
CA THR A 60 -5.09 9.94 8.73
C THR A 60 -3.57 9.83 8.80
N TRP A 61 -2.95 9.18 7.81
CA TRP A 61 -1.50 9.12 7.74
C TRP A 61 -0.97 9.49 6.35
N GLN A 62 0.09 10.32 6.35
CA GLN A 62 0.73 10.85 5.15
C GLN A 62 2.20 10.43 5.12
N LEU A 63 2.45 9.14 4.88
CA LEU A 63 3.78 8.55 4.98
C LEU A 63 4.31 8.10 3.62
N PRO A 64 5.64 8.16 3.37
CA PRO A 64 6.27 7.65 2.15
C PRO A 64 6.29 6.11 2.10
N THR A 65 6.73 5.54 0.98
CA THR A 65 6.80 4.08 0.76
C THR A 65 8.05 3.50 1.41
N THR A 66 7.98 3.17 2.69
CA THR A 66 9.10 2.63 3.50
C THR A 66 8.66 1.42 4.32
N LEU A 67 9.63 0.70 4.91
CA LEU A 67 9.35 -0.40 5.83
C LEU A 67 8.58 0.09 7.05
N GLU A 68 8.94 1.26 7.59
CA GLU A 68 8.27 1.89 8.72
C GLU A 68 6.78 2.13 8.43
N THR A 69 6.46 2.63 7.24
CA THR A 69 5.06 2.83 6.82
C THR A 69 4.28 1.53 6.75
N MET A 70 4.89 0.46 6.26
CA MET A 70 4.24 -0.86 6.23
C MET A 70 3.97 -1.39 7.63
N VAL A 71 4.91 -1.22 8.55
CA VAL A 71 4.73 -1.59 9.96
C VAL A 71 3.62 -0.75 10.62
N VAL A 72 3.60 0.57 10.41
CA VAL A 72 2.52 1.45 10.92
C VAL A 72 1.16 1.03 10.39
N MET A 73 1.06 0.72 9.10
CA MET A 73 -0.18 0.21 8.48
C MET A 73 -0.68 -1.05 9.19
N VAL A 74 0.22 -1.99 9.47
CA VAL A 74 -0.10 -3.24 10.17
C VAL A 74 -0.43 -2.98 11.65
N ALA A 75 0.31 -2.09 12.32
CA ALA A 75 0.04 -1.70 13.71
C ALA A 75 -1.35 -1.08 13.90
N LEU A 76 -1.76 -0.21 12.96
CA LEU A 76 -3.11 0.36 12.95
C LEU A 76 -4.18 -0.70 12.68
N ALA A 77 -3.91 -1.69 11.82
CA ALA A 77 -4.80 -2.83 11.60
C ALA A 77 -4.89 -3.70 12.88
N ARG A 78 -3.77 -3.92 13.60
CA ARG A 78 -3.73 -4.62 14.90
C ARG A 78 -4.62 -3.94 15.95
N LEU A 79 -4.65 -2.62 15.96
CA LEU A 79 -5.47 -1.83 16.86
C LEU A 79 -6.95 -1.73 16.44
N GLY A 80 -7.29 -2.10 15.21
CA GLY A 80 -8.64 -1.90 14.67
C GLY A 80 -8.97 -0.43 14.44
N ALA A 81 -7.98 0.42 14.23
CA ALA A 81 -8.15 1.82 13.87
C ALA A 81 -8.75 1.97 12.46
N VAL A 82 -9.43 3.08 12.21
CA VAL A 82 -9.90 3.46 10.88
C VAL A 82 -8.80 4.25 10.19
N GLN A 83 -8.21 3.69 9.15
CA GLN A 83 -7.08 4.26 8.44
C GLN A 83 -7.52 5.06 7.23
N ASN A 84 -7.04 6.28 7.12
CA ASN A 84 -7.14 7.13 5.94
C ASN A 84 -5.74 7.43 5.39
N PRO A 85 -5.15 6.55 4.59
CA PRO A 85 -3.90 6.80 3.90
C PRO A 85 -4.05 7.91 2.86
N VAL A 86 -3.13 8.88 2.89
CA VAL A 86 -3.12 9.98 1.91
C VAL A 86 -1.76 10.15 1.26
N LEU A 87 -1.76 10.61 0.01
CA LEU A 87 -0.52 10.75 -0.75
C LEU A 87 0.42 11.76 -0.09
N PRO A 88 1.73 11.46 0.03
CA PRO A 88 2.72 12.35 0.64
C PRO A 88 2.89 13.68 -0.11
N ILE A 89 2.43 13.76 -1.36
CA ILE A 89 2.46 14.98 -2.17
C ILE A 89 1.28 15.93 -1.91
N TRP A 90 0.23 15.50 -1.20
CA TRP A 90 -0.89 16.37 -0.85
C TRP A 90 -0.46 17.48 0.11
N ARG A 91 -1.15 18.61 0.03
CA ARG A 91 -0.85 19.80 0.80
C ARG A 91 -2.08 20.23 1.58
N GLU A 92 -2.07 21.43 2.09
CA GLU A 92 -3.09 21.97 3.01
C GLU A 92 -4.52 21.82 2.48
N ALA A 93 -4.75 22.12 1.20
CA ALA A 93 -6.09 22.05 0.61
C ALA A 93 -6.68 20.63 0.66
N GLU A 94 -5.95 19.64 0.14
CA GLU A 94 -6.41 18.26 0.08
C GLU A 94 -6.44 17.62 1.46
N LEU A 95 -5.35 17.78 2.22
CA LEU A 95 -5.23 17.17 3.55
C LEU A 95 -6.23 17.79 4.53
N GLY A 96 -6.40 19.11 4.51
CA GLY A 96 -7.40 19.79 5.31
C GLY A 96 -8.83 19.39 4.95
N PHE A 97 -9.12 19.16 3.67
CA PHE A 97 -10.44 18.67 3.26
C PHE A 97 -10.73 17.28 3.83
N VAL A 98 -9.83 16.31 3.63
CA VAL A 98 -10.10 14.92 4.03
C VAL A 98 -10.10 14.75 5.55
N THR A 99 -9.24 15.46 6.28
CA THR A 99 -9.20 15.42 7.74
C THR A 99 -10.48 16.01 8.35
N ARG A 100 -11.03 17.07 7.75
CA ARG A 100 -12.32 17.62 8.16
C ARG A 100 -13.47 16.67 7.89
N GLN A 101 -13.51 16.09 6.69
CA GLN A 101 -14.61 15.20 6.28
C GLN A 101 -14.70 13.93 7.14
N LEU A 102 -13.55 13.44 7.63
CA LEU A 102 -13.48 12.21 8.41
C LEU A 102 -13.49 12.44 9.92
N ASP A 103 -13.48 13.70 10.38
CA ASP A 103 -13.23 14.01 11.79
C ASP A 103 -11.97 13.30 12.31
N THR A 104 -10.87 13.45 11.55
CA THR A 104 -9.59 12.82 11.89
C THR A 104 -9.14 13.18 13.30
N GLU A 105 -8.92 12.18 14.14
CA GLU A 105 -8.48 12.33 15.52
C GLU A 105 -6.95 12.36 15.63
N VAL A 106 -6.27 11.63 14.75
CA VAL A 106 -4.81 11.53 14.75
C VAL A 106 -4.28 11.70 13.33
N LEU A 107 -3.28 12.57 13.16
CA LEU A 107 -2.54 12.75 11.91
C LEU A 107 -1.11 12.25 12.08
N ILE A 108 -0.72 11.22 11.34
CA ILE A 108 0.64 10.68 11.33
C ILE A 108 1.42 11.23 10.15
N VAL A 109 2.59 11.80 10.40
CA VAL A 109 3.43 12.44 9.38
C VAL A 109 4.91 12.03 9.48
N PRO A 110 5.69 12.15 8.38
CA PRO A 110 7.06 11.62 8.31
C PRO A 110 8.15 12.58 8.81
N GLY A 111 7.81 13.77 9.31
CA GLY A 111 8.80 14.83 9.53
C GLY A 111 9.09 15.60 8.25
N THR A 112 10.36 15.77 7.91
CA THR A 112 10.75 16.37 6.62
C THR A 112 10.98 15.26 5.60
N TRP A 113 10.22 15.32 4.50
CA TRP A 113 10.38 14.37 3.38
C TRP A 113 10.47 15.14 2.05
N ARG A 114 11.48 14.84 1.24
CA ARG A 114 11.77 15.51 -0.04
C ARG A 114 11.81 17.04 0.07
N GLY A 115 12.40 17.54 1.16
CA GLY A 115 12.56 18.98 1.42
C GLY A 115 11.27 19.68 1.91
N TYR A 116 10.18 18.96 2.11
CA TYR A 116 8.93 19.52 2.62
C TYR A 116 8.72 19.17 4.11
N ASP A 117 8.38 20.18 4.92
CA ASP A 117 8.09 20.02 6.35
C ASP A 117 6.62 19.64 6.57
N HIS A 118 6.39 18.32 6.73
CA HIS A 118 5.06 17.78 7.01
C HIS A 118 4.59 18.07 8.44
N VAL A 119 5.52 18.32 9.37
CA VAL A 119 5.16 18.68 10.76
C VAL A 119 4.57 20.08 10.82
N ALA A 120 5.14 21.02 10.08
CA ALA A 120 4.59 22.38 10.00
C ALA A 120 3.17 22.35 9.41
N LEU A 121 2.94 21.59 8.35
CA LEU A 121 1.60 21.38 7.78
C LEU A 121 0.64 20.75 8.79
N ALA A 122 1.06 19.69 9.48
CA ALA A 122 0.22 19.02 10.47
C ALA A 122 -0.17 19.96 11.63
N LYS A 123 0.78 20.77 12.11
CA LYS A 123 0.53 21.77 13.16
C LYS A 123 -0.45 22.86 12.71
N SER A 124 -0.35 23.32 11.45
CA SER A 124 -1.31 24.28 10.88
C SER A 124 -2.72 23.72 10.91
N LEU A 125 -2.91 22.48 10.46
CA LEU A 125 -4.21 21.83 10.45
C LEU A 125 -4.75 21.52 11.86
N ALA A 126 -3.87 21.12 12.79
CA ALA A 126 -4.24 20.84 14.17
C ALA A 126 -4.59 22.12 14.96
N ALA A 127 -4.08 23.30 14.56
CA ALA A 127 -4.45 24.56 15.19
C ALA A 127 -5.92 24.93 14.99
N GLU A 128 -6.55 24.40 13.94
CA GLU A 128 -7.96 24.62 13.63
C GLU A 128 -8.89 23.56 14.23
N ARG A 129 -8.34 22.46 14.75
CA ARG A 129 -9.08 21.28 15.20
C ARG A 129 -8.33 20.55 16.31
N ASP A 130 -9.07 19.90 17.20
CA ASP A 130 -8.49 19.02 18.23
C ASP A 130 -8.03 17.70 17.59
N MET A 131 -6.86 17.77 16.95
CA MET A 131 -6.24 16.65 16.23
C MET A 131 -4.82 16.43 16.75
N ARG A 132 -4.52 15.21 17.20
CA ARG A 132 -3.19 14.82 17.67
C ARG A 132 -2.25 14.58 16.50
N ILE A 133 -0.98 14.88 16.69
CA ILE A 133 0.07 14.67 15.67
C ILE A 133 1.02 13.61 16.19
N VAL A 134 1.25 12.57 15.40
CA VAL A 134 2.26 11.54 15.64
C VAL A 134 3.33 11.63 14.56
N LEU A 135 4.59 11.64 14.97
CA LEU A 135 5.74 11.69 14.08
C LEU A 135 6.31 10.28 13.90
N ILE A 136 6.44 9.83 12.66
CA ILE A 136 7.19 8.62 12.29
C ILE A 136 8.42 9.07 11.51
N ASP A 137 9.59 8.94 12.10
CA ASP A 137 10.84 9.35 11.45
C ASP A 137 11.19 8.41 10.28
N HIS A 138 11.36 8.99 9.10
CA HIS A 138 11.75 8.28 7.88
C HIS A 138 13.18 8.57 7.44
N SER A 139 13.98 9.21 8.28
CA SER A 139 15.40 9.38 7.97
C SER A 139 16.07 8.00 7.98
N VAL A 140 16.39 7.52 6.78
CA VAL A 140 17.16 6.29 6.64
C VAL A 140 18.60 6.59 6.98
N ASP A 141 19.11 5.97 8.04
CA ASP A 141 20.54 5.86 8.25
C ASP A 141 21.03 4.64 7.45
N PRO A 142 21.75 4.81 6.34
CA PRO A 142 22.25 3.69 5.55
C PRO A 142 23.18 2.76 6.34
N ALA A 143 23.75 3.25 7.44
CA ALA A 143 24.61 2.48 8.35
C ALA A 143 23.82 1.79 9.48
N GLY A 144 22.53 2.11 9.66
CA GLY A 144 21.69 1.58 10.71
C GLY A 144 20.68 0.54 10.19
N PRO A 145 20.71 -0.70 10.68
CA PRO A 145 19.74 -1.72 10.26
C PRO A 145 18.37 -1.55 10.89
N ALA A 146 18.25 -0.76 11.95
CA ALA A 146 17.05 -0.67 12.75
C ALA A 146 15.97 0.21 12.11
N LEU A 147 14.70 -0.24 12.19
CA LEU A 147 13.56 0.59 11.90
C LEU A 147 13.42 1.70 12.94
N ARG A 148 13.07 2.89 12.49
CA ARG A 148 12.80 4.04 13.38
C ARG A 148 11.30 4.15 13.64
N LEU A 149 10.85 3.34 14.58
CA LEU A 149 9.46 3.27 14.99
C LEU A 149 9.34 3.48 16.50
N PRO A 150 8.23 4.08 16.95
CA PRO A 150 7.92 4.08 18.38
C PRO A 150 7.72 2.64 18.83
N ALA A 151 8.22 2.31 20.02
CA ALA A 151 8.12 0.99 20.61
C ALA A 151 7.45 1.06 21.99
N GLY A 152 6.58 0.10 22.28
CA GLY A 152 5.87 -0.01 23.55
C GLY A 152 5.77 -1.46 24.03
N GLU A 153 5.34 -1.61 25.28
CA GLU A 153 5.14 -2.91 25.92
C GLU A 153 3.85 -3.55 25.41
N THR A 154 3.95 -4.71 24.77
CA THR A 154 2.79 -5.39 24.14
C THR A 154 1.73 -5.84 25.14
N SER A 155 2.04 -5.90 26.43
CA SER A 155 1.08 -6.22 27.50
C SER A 155 -0.06 -5.20 27.65
N VAL A 156 0.10 -3.98 27.10
CA VAL A 156 -0.94 -2.94 27.14
C VAL A 156 -1.91 -3.02 25.96
N LEU A 157 -1.65 -3.89 24.99
CA LEU A 157 -2.46 -3.98 23.80
C LEU A 157 -3.91 -4.44 24.08
N PRO A 158 -4.91 -3.79 23.51
CA PRO A 158 -6.27 -4.30 23.53
C PRO A 158 -6.36 -5.61 22.71
N PRO A 159 -7.42 -6.41 22.91
CA PRO A 159 -7.68 -7.55 22.04
C PRO A 159 -7.72 -7.11 20.56
N PRO A 160 -7.18 -7.92 19.65
CA PRO A 160 -7.21 -7.59 18.22
C PRO A 160 -8.65 -7.61 17.68
N PRO A 161 -8.92 -6.97 16.54
CA PRO A 161 -10.22 -7.06 15.90
C PRO A 161 -10.55 -8.49 15.49
N THR A 162 -11.80 -8.91 15.73
CA THR A 162 -12.29 -10.27 15.45
C THR A 162 -13.18 -10.35 14.24
N SER A 163 -13.62 -9.23 13.66
CA SER A 163 -14.44 -9.19 12.44
C SER A 163 -13.78 -8.32 11.38
N GLY A 164 -13.73 -8.84 10.16
CA GLY A 164 -13.24 -8.13 8.98
C GLY A 164 -14.29 -7.29 8.26
N ASP A 165 -15.51 -7.16 8.78
CA ASP A 165 -16.62 -6.48 8.11
C ASP A 165 -16.72 -4.98 8.46
N ALA A 166 -16.00 -4.52 9.49
CA ALA A 166 -15.95 -3.11 9.81
C ALA A 166 -15.15 -2.33 8.75
N ALA A 167 -15.64 -1.13 8.42
CA ALA A 167 -14.91 -0.22 7.54
C ALA A 167 -13.67 0.34 8.26
N ARG A 168 -12.49 -0.14 7.92
CA ARG A 168 -11.22 0.29 8.54
C ARG A 168 -10.27 0.96 7.58
N TRP A 169 -10.59 1.03 6.29
CA TRP A 169 -9.74 1.63 5.27
C TRP A 169 -10.55 2.63 4.47
N ILE A 170 -10.08 3.86 4.40
CA ILE A 170 -10.73 4.93 3.64
C ILE A 170 -9.70 5.49 2.67
N TYR A 171 -9.98 5.37 1.36
CA TYR A 171 -9.13 5.88 0.31
C TYR A 171 -9.85 6.93 -0.50
N TYR A 172 -9.16 8.04 -0.76
CA TYR A 172 -9.73 9.11 -1.57
C TYR A 172 -9.32 8.99 -3.03
N SER A 173 -10.29 9.19 -3.91
CA SER A 173 -10.01 9.38 -5.33
C SER A 173 -9.73 10.86 -5.59
N SER A 174 -8.71 11.16 -6.42
CA SER A 174 -8.53 12.49 -6.99
C SER A 174 -9.66 12.72 -8.02
N GLY A 175 -10.77 13.31 -7.60
CA GLY A 175 -11.85 13.71 -8.52
C GLY A 175 -11.32 14.76 -9.50
N THR A 176 -11.39 14.51 -10.80
CA THR A 176 -10.98 15.48 -11.83
C THR A 176 -11.96 16.64 -12.00
N THR A 177 -13.15 16.57 -11.40
CA THR A 177 -14.25 17.52 -11.62
C THR A 177 -15.08 17.87 -10.36
N ALA A 178 -14.78 17.28 -9.21
CA ALA A 178 -15.53 17.48 -7.97
C ALA A 178 -14.61 17.28 -6.75
N ALA A 179 -15.09 17.62 -5.55
CA ALA A 179 -14.38 17.34 -4.30
C ALA A 179 -13.97 15.85 -4.19
N PRO A 180 -12.80 15.52 -3.59
CA PRO A 180 -12.36 14.16 -3.40
C PRO A 180 -13.42 13.30 -2.72
N LYS A 181 -13.61 12.06 -3.18
CA LYS A 181 -14.59 11.14 -2.60
C LYS A 181 -13.86 10.05 -1.84
N GLY A 182 -14.22 9.87 -0.56
CA GLY A 182 -13.72 8.79 0.28
C GLY A 182 -14.47 7.48 0.04
N VAL A 183 -13.75 6.43 -0.36
CA VAL A 183 -14.29 5.08 -0.51
C VAL A 183 -13.91 4.26 0.69
N ARG A 184 -14.89 3.61 1.31
CA ARG A 184 -14.74 2.80 2.52
C ARG A 184 -14.51 1.34 2.13
N HIS A 185 -13.48 0.73 2.69
CA HIS A 185 -13.19 -0.68 2.53
C HIS A 185 -13.13 -1.39 3.88
N THR A 186 -13.48 -2.66 3.87
CA THR A 186 -13.31 -3.59 5.00
C THR A 186 -12.03 -4.40 4.81
N ASP A 187 -11.51 -5.02 5.88
CA ASP A 187 -10.38 -5.95 5.77
C ASP A 187 -10.70 -7.06 4.76
N ARG A 188 -11.92 -7.60 4.84
CA ARG A 188 -12.40 -8.65 3.94
C ARG A 188 -12.39 -8.21 2.49
N SER A 189 -12.82 -6.98 2.17
CA SER A 189 -12.81 -6.48 0.79
C SER A 189 -11.40 -6.27 0.24
N VAL A 190 -10.47 -5.78 1.06
CA VAL A 190 -9.05 -5.62 0.68
C VAL A 190 -8.43 -6.98 0.39
N MET A 191 -8.59 -7.94 1.29
CA MET A 191 -8.05 -9.30 1.14
C MET A 191 -8.65 -10.06 -0.04
N ALA A 192 -9.97 -9.94 -0.28
CA ALA A 192 -10.64 -10.58 -1.40
C ALA A 192 -10.12 -10.05 -2.75
N GLY A 193 -9.95 -8.72 -2.87
CA GLY A 193 -9.34 -8.10 -4.05
C GLY A 193 -7.91 -8.60 -4.29
N SER A 194 -7.11 -8.68 -3.23
CA SER A 194 -5.73 -9.19 -3.31
C SER A 194 -5.69 -10.65 -3.73
N ALA A 195 -6.53 -11.50 -3.13
CA ALA A 195 -6.63 -12.92 -3.47
C ALA A 195 -7.07 -13.14 -4.93
N GLY A 196 -7.92 -12.29 -5.48
CA GLY A 196 -8.27 -12.28 -6.90
C GLY A 196 -7.07 -11.98 -7.80
N GLY A 197 -6.34 -10.91 -7.47
CA GLY A 197 -5.16 -10.49 -8.21
C GLY A 197 -4.05 -11.55 -8.24
N VAL A 198 -3.72 -12.12 -7.08
CA VAL A 198 -2.65 -13.15 -6.99
C VAL A 198 -3.01 -14.42 -7.74
N ARG A 199 -4.29 -14.84 -7.72
CA ARG A 199 -4.75 -16.00 -8.52
C ARG A 199 -4.62 -15.75 -10.02
N MET A 200 -4.97 -14.54 -10.48
CA MET A 200 -4.93 -14.17 -11.89
C MET A 200 -3.51 -14.28 -12.48
N ILE A 201 -2.49 -13.90 -11.71
CA ILE A 201 -1.08 -13.92 -12.18
C ILE A 201 -0.32 -15.17 -11.73
N GLY A 202 -0.97 -16.08 -10.99
CA GLY A 202 -0.31 -17.23 -10.39
C GLY A 202 0.85 -16.83 -9.49
N ALA A 203 0.64 -15.82 -8.61
CA ALA A 203 1.68 -15.36 -7.70
C ALA A 203 2.03 -16.42 -6.64
N SER A 204 3.31 -16.53 -6.32
CA SER A 204 3.86 -17.51 -5.38
C SER A 204 4.98 -16.93 -4.51
N SER A 205 5.50 -17.74 -3.60
CA SER A 205 6.63 -17.36 -2.74
C SER A 205 7.95 -17.14 -3.51
N ASP A 206 8.03 -17.59 -4.75
CA ASP A 206 9.21 -17.39 -5.59
C ASP A 206 9.22 -16.00 -6.24
N ASP A 207 8.13 -15.27 -6.10
CA ASP A 207 7.99 -13.97 -6.75
C ASP A 207 8.63 -12.83 -5.95
N VAL A 208 9.14 -11.88 -6.71
CA VAL A 208 9.66 -10.59 -6.22
C VAL A 208 8.93 -9.48 -6.95
N ASN A 209 8.21 -8.65 -6.18
CA ASN A 209 7.39 -7.56 -6.72
C ASN A 209 7.87 -6.20 -6.18
N PRO A 210 8.49 -5.35 -6.99
CA PRO A 210 8.82 -3.99 -6.60
C PRO A 210 7.57 -3.13 -6.41
N ILE A 211 7.61 -2.27 -5.40
CA ILE A 211 6.56 -1.30 -5.07
C ILE A 211 7.13 0.12 -5.19
N PRO A 212 7.23 0.68 -6.41
CA PRO A 212 7.75 2.02 -6.64
C PRO A 212 6.69 3.12 -6.60
N PHE A 213 5.48 2.78 -6.18
CA PHE A 213 4.35 3.70 -6.08
C PHE A 213 3.98 3.96 -4.61
N PRO A 214 3.24 5.05 -4.31
CA PRO A 214 2.86 5.35 -2.93
C PRO A 214 1.99 4.26 -2.30
N VAL A 215 2.46 3.64 -1.19
CA VAL A 215 1.70 2.64 -0.44
C VAL A 215 0.48 3.22 0.28
N SER A 216 0.39 4.54 0.38
CA SER A 216 -0.82 5.26 0.79
C SER A 216 -1.97 5.20 -0.23
N HIS A 217 -1.75 4.66 -1.42
CA HIS A 217 -2.81 4.23 -2.33
C HIS A 217 -3.34 2.86 -1.92
N ILE A 218 -4.60 2.53 -2.27
CA ILE A 218 -5.20 1.21 -1.99
C ILE A 218 -4.32 0.03 -2.46
N GLY A 219 -3.54 0.25 -3.52
CA GLY A 219 -2.55 -0.71 -3.99
C GLY A 219 -1.52 -1.11 -2.93
N GLY A 220 -1.21 -0.24 -1.97
CA GLY A 220 -0.28 -0.55 -0.88
C GLY A 220 -0.82 -1.66 0.03
N ALA A 221 -2.01 -1.48 0.59
CA ALA A 221 -2.67 -2.49 1.42
C ALA A 221 -2.95 -3.79 0.63
N ALA A 222 -3.38 -3.66 -0.64
CA ALA A 222 -3.64 -4.80 -1.49
C ALA A 222 -2.36 -5.61 -1.79
N MET A 223 -1.23 -4.95 -2.04
CA MET A 223 0.05 -5.64 -2.29
C MET A 223 0.61 -6.27 -1.03
N LEU A 224 0.48 -5.60 0.14
CA LEU A 224 0.87 -6.22 1.40
C LEU A 224 0.06 -7.50 1.68
N ALA A 225 -1.26 -7.44 1.53
CA ALA A 225 -2.11 -8.63 1.64
C ALA A 225 -1.71 -9.71 0.62
N ALA A 226 -1.41 -9.35 -0.62
CA ALA A 226 -0.93 -10.27 -1.65
C ALA A 226 0.38 -10.95 -1.25
N GLY A 227 1.35 -10.18 -0.72
CA GLY A 227 2.62 -10.71 -0.21
C GLY A 227 2.41 -11.70 0.94
N LEU A 228 1.56 -11.35 1.90
CA LEU A 228 1.23 -12.23 3.04
C LEU A 228 0.51 -13.52 2.60
N LEU A 229 -0.44 -13.41 1.64
CA LEU A 229 -1.20 -14.56 1.14
C LEU A 229 -0.35 -15.56 0.35
N THR A 230 0.67 -15.09 -0.35
CA THR A 230 1.47 -15.92 -1.28
C THR A 230 2.88 -16.22 -0.80
N GLY A 231 3.38 -15.42 0.13
CA GLY A 231 4.79 -15.39 0.52
C GLY A 231 5.70 -14.67 -0.47
N MET A 232 5.13 -13.99 -1.47
CA MET A 232 5.85 -13.13 -2.40
C MET A 232 6.57 -12.01 -1.66
N ARG A 233 7.83 -11.75 -2.03
CA ARG A 233 8.61 -10.65 -1.46
C ARG A 233 8.27 -9.32 -2.13
N LEU A 234 7.94 -8.31 -1.35
CA LEU A 234 7.76 -6.94 -1.81
C LEU A 234 9.05 -6.14 -1.59
N VAL A 235 9.45 -5.34 -2.57
CA VAL A 235 10.61 -4.46 -2.47
C VAL A 235 10.16 -3.01 -2.59
N LEU A 236 10.32 -2.24 -1.53
CA LEU A 236 9.81 -0.87 -1.42
C LEU A 236 10.82 0.14 -1.95
N PHE A 237 10.29 1.13 -2.65
CA PHE A 237 11.03 2.30 -3.12
C PHE A 237 10.28 3.55 -2.66
N ASP A 238 10.90 4.39 -1.84
CA ASP A 238 10.27 5.58 -1.27
C ASP A 238 9.96 6.66 -2.32
N THR A 239 10.75 6.66 -3.39
CA THR A 239 10.60 7.58 -4.53
C THR A 239 10.79 6.85 -5.84
N PHE A 240 10.16 7.36 -6.90
CA PHE A 240 10.36 6.86 -8.25
C PHE A 240 11.00 7.94 -9.13
N ASP A 241 12.22 7.69 -9.55
CA ASP A 241 12.91 8.44 -10.58
C ASP A 241 12.96 7.60 -11.86
N PRO A 242 12.40 8.07 -13.00
CA PRO A 242 12.31 7.28 -14.23
C PRO A 242 13.68 6.94 -14.84
N GLU A 243 14.74 7.68 -14.47
CA GLU A 243 16.08 7.47 -15.00
C GLU A 243 16.87 6.44 -14.19
N THR A 244 16.71 6.39 -12.89
CA THR A 244 17.54 5.60 -11.96
C THR A 244 16.81 4.44 -11.31
N THR A 245 15.54 4.62 -10.93
CA THR A 245 14.77 3.59 -10.18
C THR A 245 14.62 2.28 -10.96
N PRO A 246 14.42 2.23 -12.31
CA PRO A 246 14.37 0.95 -13.02
C PRO A 246 15.64 0.10 -12.88
N PHE A 247 16.83 0.74 -12.80
CA PHE A 247 18.09 0.02 -12.57
C PHE A 247 18.24 -0.42 -11.12
N ALA A 248 17.75 0.36 -10.17
CA ALA A 248 17.65 -0.05 -8.77
C ALA A 248 16.75 -1.28 -8.61
N ILE A 249 15.58 -1.26 -9.22
CA ILE A 249 14.65 -2.40 -9.27
C ILE A 249 15.32 -3.65 -9.85
N ALA A 250 16.10 -3.52 -10.91
CA ALA A 250 16.76 -4.65 -11.57
C ALA A 250 17.73 -5.41 -10.64
N ARG A 251 18.36 -4.72 -9.65
CA ARG A 251 19.24 -5.38 -8.66
C ARG A 251 18.51 -6.42 -7.80
N HIS A 252 17.21 -6.23 -7.58
CA HIS A 252 16.39 -7.16 -6.80
C HIS A 252 15.84 -8.34 -7.60
N ARG A 253 16.19 -8.46 -8.92
CA ARG A 253 15.78 -9.52 -9.81
C ARG A 253 14.25 -9.75 -9.81
N PRO A 254 13.45 -8.73 -10.11
CA PRO A 254 12.00 -8.83 -10.05
C PRO A 254 11.47 -9.89 -11.00
N THR A 255 10.46 -10.65 -10.55
CA THR A 255 9.69 -11.58 -11.38
C THR A 255 8.38 -10.96 -11.86
N LEU A 256 7.92 -9.95 -11.15
CA LEU A 256 6.74 -9.16 -11.47
C LEU A 256 7.12 -7.68 -11.63
N LEU A 257 6.44 -6.96 -12.51
CA LEU A 257 6.50 -5.50 -12.58
C LEU A 257 5.08 -4.93 -12.67
N GLY A 258 4.85 -3.83 -11.98
CA GLY A 258 3.63 -3.04 -12.01
C GLY A 258 3.97 -1.55 -12.21
N THR A 259 3.02 -0.64 -12.31
CA THR A 259 1.59 -0.81 -12.19
C THR A 259 0.83 0.02 -13.24
N ALA A 260 1.29 1.22 -13.61
CA ALA A 260 0.59 2.16 -14.48
C ALA A 260 1.48 2.60 -15.64
N THR A 261 0.88 3.22 -16.65
CA THR A 261 1.55 3.66 -17.88
C THR A 261 2.90 4.36 -17.67
N PRO A 262 3.05 5.35 -16.75
CA PRO A 262 4.33 6.04 -16.56
C PRO A 262 5.48 5.10 -16.16
N PHE A 263 5.21 4.11 -15.32
CA PHE A 263 6.22 3.12 -14.89
C PHE A 263 6.67 2.26 -16.07
N TYR A 264 5.75 1.76 -16.90
CA TYR A 264 6.09 0.98 -18.08
C TYR A 264 6.90 1.79 -19.10
N VAL A 265 6.57 3.07 -19.28
CA VAL A 265 7.36 3.96 -20.14
C VAL A 265 8.80 4.06 -19.63
N ALA A 266 9.00 4.23 -18.32
CA ALA A 266 10.32 4.28 -17.69
C ALA A 266 11.07 2.95 -17.82
N TYR A 267 10.42 1.81 -17.56
CA TYR A 267 11.04 0.48 -17.70
C TYR A 267 11.51 0.21 -19.14
N MET A 268 10.68 0.53 -20.12
CA MET A 268 11.05 0.38 -21.53
C MET A 268 12.19 1.34 -21.93
N ALA A 269 12.21 2.56 -21.40
CA ALA A 269 13.32 3.50 -21.63
C ALA A 269 14.61 2.99 -21.02
N ALA A 270 14.58 2.47 -19.80
CA ALA A 270 15.72 1.87 -19.12
C ALA A 270 16.23 0.62 -19.87
N GLN A 271 15.31 -0.25 -20.35
CA GLN A 271 15.70 -1.41 -21.17
C GLN A 271 16.46 -0.98 -22.45
N ARG A 272 15.99 0.06 -23.15
CA ARG A 272 16.68 0.55 -24.34
C ARG A 272 18.10 1.09 -24.02
N ARG A 273 18.27 1.76 -22.87
CA ARG A 273 19.61 2.23 -22.41
C ARG A 273 20.50 1.08 -21.98
N HIS A 274 19.92 0.03 -21.39
CA HIS A 274 20.66 -1.17 -20.99
C HIS A 274 21.18 -1.98 -22.18
N GLY A 275 20.51 -1.89 -23.31
CA GLY A 275 20.90 -2.55 -24.55
C GLY A 275 20.12 -3.84 -24.81
N GLN A 276 20.78 -4.79 -25.49
CA GLN A 276 20.10 -6.01 -25.97
C GLN A 276 19.85 -7.08 -24.90
N ARG A 277 20.63 -7.05 -23.81
CA ARG A 277 20.40 -8.01 -22.71
C ARG A 277 19.16 -7.57 -21.89
N PRO A 278 18.33 -8.53 -21.43
CA PRO A 278 17.23 -8.17 -20.56
C PRO A 278 17.68 -7.44 -19.29
N LEU A 279 17.11 -6.27 -19.03
CA LEU A 279 17.32 -5.54 -17.77
C LEU A 279 16.70 -6.31 -16.59
N PHE A 280 15.60 -7.00 -16.84
CA PHE A 280 14.86 -7.81 -15.86
C PHE A 280 14.85 -9.28 -16.27
N PRO A 281 15.96 -10.02 -16.12
CA PRO A 281 16.09 -11.37 -16.68
C PRO A 281 15.19 -12.42 -16.01
N ALA A 282 14.66 -12.16 -14.83
CA ALA A 282 13.74 -13.04 -14.11
C ALA A 282 12.26 -12.66 -14.32
N LEU A 283 11.97 -11.60 -15.06
CA LEU A 283 10.62 -11.08 -15.24
C LEU A 283 9.73 -12.09 -15.97
N ARG A 284 8.63 -12.51 -15.32
CA ARG A 284 7.66 -13.45 -15.87
C ARG A 284 6.31 -12.83 -16.21
N ALA A 285 5.93 -11.76 -15.49
CA ALA A 285 4.66 -11.08 -15.72
C ALA A 285 4.71 -9.60 -15.41
N CYS A 286 3.90 -8.85 -16.15
CA CYS A 286 3.61 -7.45 -15.89
C CYS A 286 2.15 -7.32 -15.43
N VAL A 287 1.90 -6.49 -14.41
CA VAL A 287 0.58 -6.29 -13.81
C VAL A 287 0.18 -4.83 -13.99
N ALA A 288 -1.02 -4.59 -14.51
CA ALA A 288 -1.55 -3.24 -14.62
C ALA A 288 -2.69 -3.02 -13.63
N GLY A 289 -2.69 -1.85 -13.03
CA GLY A 289 -3.75 -1.39 -12.15
C GLY A 289 -3.86 0.14 -12.16
N GLY A 290 -5.05 0.64 -11.83
CA GLY A 290 -5.26 2.06 -11.64
C GLY A 290 -5.53 2.90 -12.88
N ALA A 291 -5.22 2.42 -14.09
CA ALA A 291 -5.56 3.07 -15.35
C ALA A 291 -5.71 2.04 -16.47
N PRO A 292 -6.52 2.31 -17.49
CA PRO A 292 -6.59 1.44 -18.66
C PRO A 292 -5.25 1.33 -19.37
N ILE A 293 -4.87 0.10 -19.71
CA ILE A 293 -3.71 -0.19 -20.55
C ILE A 293 -4.17 -0.29 -22.00
N THR A 294 -3.63 0.55 -22.86
CA THR A 294 -3.93 0.45 -24.29
C THR A 294 -3.31 -0.81 -24.89
N PRO A 295 -3.95 -1.44 -25.90
CA PRO A 295 -3.37 -2.58 -26.60
C PRO A 295 -1.97 -2.29 -27.16
N GLU A 296 -1.74 -1.06 -27.61
CA GLU A 296 -0.45 -0.60 -28.11
C GLU A 296 0.63 -0.59 -27.03
N LEU A 297 0.34 -0.09 -25.82
CA LEU A 297 1.26 -0.14 -24.71
C LEU A 297 1.57 -1.60 -24.32
N GLY A 298 0.54 -2.44 -24.27
CA GLY A 298 0.72 -3.88 -23.98
C GLY A 298 1.62 -4.58 -24.99
N ARG A 299 1.47 -4.27 -26.30
CA ARG A 299 2.34 -4.77 -27.35
C ARG A 299 3.78 -4.32 -27.17
N ARG A 300 3.99 -3.01 -26.95
CA ARG A 300 5.33 -2.42 -26.76
C ARG A 300 6.06 -2.97 -25.52
N VAL A 301 5.34 -3.16 -24.43
CA VAL A 301 5.91 -3.77 -23.21
C VAL A 301 6.35 -5.20 -23.49
N ARG A 302 5.53 -6.01 -24.19
CA ARG A 302 5.87 -7.38 -24.59
C ARG A 302 7.12 -7.43 -25.43
N GLU A 303 7.19 -6.59 -26.46
CA GLU A 303 8.33 -6.54 -27.39
C GLU A 303 9.61 -6.03 -26.72
N THR A 304 9.49 -5.05 -25.81
CA THR A 304 10.67 -4.40 -25.20
C THR A 304 11.20 -5.15 -24.00
N LEU A 305 10.33 -5.69 -23.15
CA LEU A 305 10.72 -6.37 -21.90
C LEU A 305 10.76 -7.90 -22.02
N GLY A 306 10.34 -8.46 -23.16
CA GLY A 306 10.41 -9.90 -23.41
C GLY A 306 9.42 -10.76 -22.61
N VAL A 307 8.32 -10.15 -22.11
CA VAL A 307 7.31 -10.87 -21.31
C VAL A 307 6.13 -11.32 -22.17
N PRO A 308 5.40 -12.40 -21.78
CA PRO A 308 4.26 -12.91 -22.56
C PRO A 308 3.11 -11.90 -22.74
N GLY A 309 3.05 -10.87 -21.90
CA GLY A 309 2.06 -9.80 -21.95
C GLY A 309 1.90 -9.09 -20.61
N ILE A 310 1.10 -8.02 -20.61
CA ILE A 310 0.59 -7.44 -19.38
C ILE A 310 -0.66 -8.23 -19.01
N ALA A 311 -0.67 -8.84 -17.84
CA ALA A 311 -1.89 -9.35 -17.23
C ALA A 311 -2.73 -8.10 -16.89
N ASP A 312 -3.65 -7.76 -17.79
CA ASP A 312 -4.55 -6.64 -17.62
C ASP A 312 -5.62 -7.06 -16.62
N ALA A 313 -5.49 -6.60 -15.38
CA ALA A 313 -6.49 -6.79 -14.34
C ALA A 313 -7.87 -6.25 -14.78
N VAL A 314 -7.91 -5.39 -15.79
CA VAL A 314 -9.14 -4.84 -16.35
C VAL A 314 -9.72 -5.73 -17.47
N ARG A 315 -8.90 -6.48 -18.22
CA ARG A 315 -9.39 -7.36 -19.32
C ARG A 315 -9.80 -8.76 -18.88
N ALA A 316 -9.35 -9.22 -17.72
CA ALA A 316 -9.85 -10.47 -17.12
C ALA A 316 -11.34 -10.39 -16.71
N THR A 317 -12.00 -9.26 -16.92
CA THR A 317 -13.40 -8.99 -16.57
C THR A 317 -14.43 -9.49 -17.58
N SER A 318 -14.06 -10.27 -18.58
CA SER A 318 -15.05 -11.09 -19.31
C SER A 318 -15.43 -12.38 -18.55
N ALA A 319 -14.74 -12.71 -17.48
CA ALA A 319 -15.19 -13.61 -16.42
C ALA A 319 -15.41 -12.78 -15.14
N PRO A 320 -16.30 -13.16 -14.20
CA PRO A 320 -16.53 -12.39 -12.98
C PRO A 320 -15.31 -12.48 -12.08
N VAL A 321 -14.28 -11.73 -12.39
CA VAL A 321 -13.06 -11.59 -11.59
C VAL A 321 -13.16 -10.27 -10.87
N VAL A 322 -13.13 -10.37 -9.55
CA VAL A 322 -13.02 -9.28 -8.60
C VAL A 322 -11.87 -8.37 -9.01
N GLY A 323 -12.20 -7.25 -9.64
CA GLY A 323 -11.22 -6.29 -10.14
C GLY A 323 -10.51 -5.58 -9.00
N VAL A 324 -9.24 -5.32 -9.18
CA VAL A 324 -8.50 -4.37 -8.36
C VAL A 324 -9.17 -3.00 -8.50
N SER A 325 -9.69 -2.52 -7.40
CA SER A 325 -10.36 -1.25 -7.12
C SER A 325 -10.66 -0.27 -8.26
N PRO A 326 -11.92 0.11 -8.45
CA PRO A 326 -12.36 1.15 -9.36
C PRO A 326 -12.06 2.60 -8.89
N ILE A 327 -11.22 2.79 -7.89
CA ILE A 327 -10.89 4.13 -7.35
C ILE A 327 -10.18 5.01 -8.38
N ILE A 328 -9.71 4.44 -9.50
CA ILE A 328 -9.02 5.18 -10.54
C ILE A 328 -9.71 4.94 -11.89
N GLY A 329 -10.82 5.61 -12.10
CA GLY A 329 -11.46 5.69 -13.42
C GLY A 329 -12.78 4.94 -13.56
N GLY A 330 -13.81 5.35 -12.87
CA GLY A 330 -15.23 5.34 -13.29
C GLY A 330 -15.91 4.01 -13.67
N ALA A 331 -15.27 2.85 -13.56
CA ALA A 331 -15.88 1.56 -13.86
C ALA A 331 -15.96 0.67 -12.62
N VAL A 332 -17.16 0.56 -12.09
CA VAL A 332 -17.48 -0.40 -11.02
C VAL A 332 -17.39 -1.82 -11.58
N VAL A 333 -16.44 -2.60 -11.11
CA VAL A 333 -16.42 -4.04 -11.39
C VAL A 333 -17.43 -4.70 -10.45
N ARG A 334 -18.45 -5.34 -11.01
CA ARG A 334 -19.63 -5.85 -10.30
C ARG A 334 -19.35 -6.78 -9.11
N GLY A 335 -18.20 -7.39 -9.00
CA GLY A 335 -17.84 -8.26 -7.88
C GLY A 335 -17.37 -7.55 -6.60
N MET A 336 -17.02 -6.26 -6.66
CA MET A 336 -16.70 -5.44 -5.48
C MET A 336 -17.87 -4.62 -4.97
N ALA A 337 -18.90 -4.42 -5.80
CA ALA A 337 -20.09 -3.62 -5.44
C ALA A 337 -20.83 -4.19 -4.22
N ASP A 338 -20.80 -5.52 -4.07
CA ASP A 338 -21.50 -6.21 -2.97
C ASP A 338 -20.76 -6.12 -1.63
N HIS A 339 -19.50 -5.65 -1.62
CA HIS A 339 -18.64 -5.56 -0.43
C HIS A 339 -18.12 -4.14 -0.15
N CYS A 340 -18.38 -3.18 -1.03
CA CYS A 340 -18.05 -1.77 -0.79
C CYS A 340 -19.17 -1.08 -0.03
N LEU A 341 -18.79 -0.41 1.06
CA LEU A 341 -19.71 0.48 1.77
C LEU A 341 -19.92 1.77 0.94
N PRO A 342 -21.05 2.49 1.14
CA PRO A 342 -21.31 3.75 0.43
C PRO A 342 -20.16 4.74 0.58
N ALA A 343 -19.90 5.52 -0.47
CA ALA A 343 -18.89 6.57 -0.43
C ALA A 343 -19.32 7.68 0.56
N ILE A 344 -18.37 8.20 1.32
CA ILE A 344 -18.59 9.33 2.21
C ILE A 344 -18.76 10.58 1.34
N GLY A 345 -19.82 11.37 1.59
CA GLY A 345 -20.08 12.63 0.88
C GLY A 345 -20.98 12.53 -0.34
N VAL A 346 -21.70 11.43 -0.53
CA VAL A 346 -22.82 11.36 -1.48
C VAL A 346 -24.11 11.56 -0.69
N GLU A 347 -24.55 12.80 -0.54
CA GLU A 347 -25.97 13.08 -0.27
C GLU A 347 -26.74 12.78 -1.56
N THR A 348 -27.57 11.74 -1.50
CA THR A 348 -28.58 11.52 -2.54
C THR A 348 -29.70 12.53 -2.32
N SER A 349 -29.70 13.60 -3.11
CA SER A 349 -30.88 14.44 -3.28
C SER A 349 -31.87 13.78 -4.23
#